data_ac1af494776e00217822c0b34f47e250
#
_entry.id   ac1af494776e00217822c0b34f47e250
#
_cell.length_a   1.000
_cell.length_b   1.000
_cell.length_c   1.000
_cell.angle_alpha   90.00
_cell.angle_beta   90.00
_cell.angle_gamma   90.00
#
_symmetry.space_group_name_H-M   'P 1'
#
loop_
_entity.id
_entity.type
_entity.pdbx_description
1 polymer ?
#
loop_
_entity_poly.entity_id
_entity_poly.type
_entity_poly.pdbx_seq_one_letter_code
_entity_poly.pdbx_strand_id
1 'polypeptide(L)'
;MSQTVAFVTGATGHQGGATARELLKSGVKVHALVRDPSSKSAIDLQRLGAHLFPGDFDNPSSLKAAMGGATAVFLNILPVSSDTNREVIHAKNIIDATIASGTVTTIVYSSVTMAGRHEEFPNWGPDYPLAWYWESKAQIESMVRGSGIKYWTILRPAFLMFNYLLPKASYMFPDLVRPRAFLMAYKPTTAMTILDGSDVGKFAAAAIVEPSAYNMHEIDLGVESLTPAEIVRELSRVSGKDISLQFYNEKEVEELALTDLRIQSQVWTNEVGYQVNFKELEKYPIRLTRFAEYLEKHREEVLKVLA
;
A
#
# COMPACT_ATOMS: atom_id res chain seq x y z
N MET A 1 -24.19 -12.46 18.11
CA MET A 1 -23.67 -11.43 17.18
C MET A 1 -23.64 -12.02 15.79
N SER A 2 -24.08 -11.30 14.77
CA SER A 2 -23.96 -11.77 13.37
C SER A 2 -22.49 -11.93 13.01
N GLN A 3 -22.16 -12.96 12.21
CA GLN A 3 -20.79 -13.21 11.79
C GLN A 3 -20.29 -12.07 10.90
N THR A 4 -19.10 -11.54 11.16
CA THR A 4 -18.49 -10.51 10.32
C THR A 4 -18.16 -11.08 8.93
N VAL A 5 -18.54 -10.35 7.90
CA VAL A 5 -18.21 -10.62 6.50
C VAL A 5 -17.49 -9.39 5.94
N ALA A 6 -16.25 -9.56 5.51
CA ALA A 6 -15.43 -8.46 5.00
C ALA A 6 -15.29 -8.55 3.47
N PHE A 7 -15.67 -7.50 2.76
CA PHE A 7 -15.32 -7.32 1.35
C PHE A 7 -13.93 -6.71 1.26
N VAL A 8 -13.02 -7.42 0.59
CA VAL A 8 -11.61 -7.02 0.46
C VAL A 8 -11.31 -6.70 -0.99
N THR A 9 -10.97 -5.44 -1.27
CA THR A 9 -10.49 -5.03 -2.59
C THR A 9 -8.99 -5.29 -2.72
N GLY A 10 -8.52 -5.50 -3.96
CA GLY A 10 -7.11 -5.82 -4.20
C GLY A 10 -6.63 -7.11 -3.50
N ALA A 11 -7.55 -8.06 -3.24
CA ALA A 11 -7.31 -9.27 -2.45
C ALA A 11 -6.23 -10.21 -3.03
N THR A 12 -5.92 -10.11 -4.31
CA THR A 12 -4.82 -10.86 -4.97
C THR A 12 -3.47 -10.13 -4.91
N GLY A 13 -3.43 -8.91 -4.38
CA GLY A 13 -2.22 -8.09 -4.22
C GLY A 13 -1.57 -8.23 -2.84
N HIS A 14 -0.49 -7.47 -2.62
CA HIS A 14 0.28 -7.55 -1.37
C HIS A 14 -0.53 -7.16 -0.13
N GLN A 15 -1.12 -5.97 -0.12
CA GLN A 15 -1.87 -5.46 1.04
C GLN A 15 -3.23 -6.15 1.20
N GLY A 16 -4.06 -6.17 0.14
CA GLY A 16 -5.38 -6.80 0.19
C GLY A 16 -5.30 -8.31 0.44
N GLY A 17 -4.31 -8.99 -0.15
CA GLY A 17 -4.08 -10.41 0.10
C GLY A 17 -3.63 -10.70 1.54
N ALA A 18 -2.82 -9.83 2.13
CA ALA A 18 -2.44 -9.93 3.54
C ALA A 18 -3.66 -9.71 4.45
N THR A 19 -4.46 -8.66 4.17
CA THR A 19 -5.70 -8.38 4.89
C THR A 19 -6.66 -9.57 4.84
N ALA A 20 -6.88 -10.14 3.65
CA ALA A 20 -7.75 -11.31 3.48
C ALA A 20 -7.27 -12.50 4.31
N ARG A 21 -5.97 -12.78 4.32
CA ARG A 21 -5.38 -13.88 5.11
C ARG A 21 -5.52 -13.65 6.62
N GLU A 22 -5.26 -12.46 7.12
CA GLU A 22 -5.40 -12.14 8.56
C GLU A 22 -6.86 -12.23 9.00
N LEU A 23 -7.80 -11.75 8.19
CA LEU A 23 -9.24 -11.87 8.45
C LEU A 23 -9.69 -13.33 8.50
N LEU A 24 -9.26 -14.16 7.53
CA LEU A 24 -9.58 -15.60 7.51
C LEU A 24 -9.02 -16.32 8.74
N LYS A 25 -7.80 -16.00 9.18
CA LYS A 25 -7.21 -16.54 10.43
C LYS A 25 -8.04 -16.16 11.66
N SER A 26 -8.65 -14.98 11.65
CA SER A 26 -9.53 -14.50 12.72
C SER A 26 -10.98 -15.03 12.63
N GLY A 27 -11.27 -15.94 11.72
CA GLY A 27 -12.61 -16.51 11.53
C GLY A 27 -13.62 -15.60 10.84
N VAL A 28 -13.15 -14.48 10.25
CA VAL A 28 -13.98 -13.57 9.47
C VAL A 28 -14.18 -14.15 8.07
N LYS A 29 -15.41 -14.14 7.57
CA LYS A 29 -15.66 -14.48 6.17
C LYS A 29 -15.14 -13.40 5.24
N VAL A 30 -14.46 -13.80 4.17
CA VAL A 30 -13.89 -12.87 3.20
C VAL A 30 -14.56 -13.02 1.84
N HIS A 31 -15.07 -11.91 1.32
CA HIS A 31 -15.49 -11.73 -0.05
C HIS A 31 -14.38 -11.01 -0.81
N ALA A 32 -13.88 -11.59 -1.89
CA ALA A 32 -12.79 -11.06 -2.70
C ALA A 32 -13.25 -10.84 -4.14
N LEU A 33 -13.30 -9.59 -4.58
CA LEU A 33 -13.53 -9.28 -6.00
C LEU A 33 -12.23 -9.47 -6.76
N VAL A 34 -12.23 -10.32 -7.77
CA VAL A 34 -11.03 -10.69 -8.53
C VAL A 34 -11.30 -10.65 -10.04
N ARG A 35 -10.36 -10.07 -10.80
CA ARG A 35 -10.47 -10.00 -12.27
C ARG A 35 -10.26 -11.35 -12.93
N ASP A 36 -9.35 -12.15 -12.37
CA ASP A 36 -9.04 -13.51 -12.86
C ASP A 36 -9.09 -14.51 -11.69
N PRO A 37 -10.21 -15.24 -11.54
CA PRO A 37 -10.35 -16.28 -10.52
C PRO A 37 -9.39 -17.46 -10.69
N SER A 38 -8.82 -17.64 -11.89
CA SER A 38 -7.88 -18.73 -12.21
C SER A 38 -6.43 -18.40 -11.84
N SER A 39 -6.14 -17.14 -11.48
CA SER A 39 -4.80 -16.74 -11.04
C SER A 39 -4.36 -17.50 -9.80
N LYS A 40 -3.06 -17.78 -9.70
CA LYS A 40 -2.50 -18.50 -8.54
C LYS A 40 -2.90 -17.85 -7.21
N SER A 41 -2.82 -16.54 -7.09
CA SER A 41 -3.16 -15.80 -5.86
C SER A 41 -4.66 -15.89 -5.52
N ALA A 42 -5.56 -15.91 -6.52
CA ALA A 42 -6.99 -16.09 -6.30
C ALA A 42 -7.31 -17.53 -5.82
N ILE A 43 -6.73 -18.54 -6.48
CA ILE A 43 -6.88 -19.96 -6.09
C ILE A 43 -6.35 -20.18 -4.67
N ASP A 44 -5.19 -19.60 -4.32
CA ASP A 44 -4.61 -19.74 -2.99
C ASP A 44 -5.51 -19.10 -1.92
N LEU A 45 -6.14 -17.94 -2.19
CA LEU A 45 -7.11 -17.33 -1.28
C LEU A 45 -8.39 -18.17 -1.15
N GLN A 46 -8.89 -18.74 -2.25
CA GLN A 46 -10.06 -19.62 -2.22
C GLN A 46 -9.80 -20.85 -1.36
N ARG A 47 -8.63 -21.47 -1.48
CA ARG A 47 -8.21 -22.61 -0.63
C ARG A 47 -8.16 -22.26 0.86
N LEU A 48 -7.87 -21.00 1.19
CA LEU A 48 -7.89 -20.49 2.56
C LEU A 48 -9.32 -20.18 3.05
N GLY A 49 -10.34 -20.27 2.19
CA GLY A 49 -11.74 -20.10 2.55
C GLY A 49 -12.34 -18.76 2.10
N ALA A 50 -11.64 -17.93 1.31
CA ALA A 50 -12.23 -16.75 0.73
C ALA A 50 -13.26 -17.09 -0.36
N HIS A 51 -14.38 -16.36 -0.40
CA HIS A 51 -15.36 -16.42 -1.46
C HIS A 51 -14.97 -15.45 -2.58
N LEU A 52 -14.71 -15.99 -3.77
CA LEU A 52 -14.29 -15.19 -4.92
C LEU A 52 -15.50 -14.72 -5.73
N PHE A 53 -15.50 -13.43 -6.08
CA PHE A 53 -16.46 -12.82 -7.00
C PHE A 53 -15.70 -12.36 -8.24
N PRO A 54 -16.00 -12.91 -9.44
CA PRO A 54 -15.41 -12.40 -10.67
C PRO A 54 -15.92 -11.01 -11.00
N GLY A 55 -15.03 -10.09 -11.37
CA GLY A 55 -15.40 -8.75 -11.78
C GLY A 55 -14.32 -7.72 -11.51
N ASP A 56 -14.69 -6.46 -11.69
CA ASP A 56 -13.83 -5.29 -11.49
C ASP A 56 -14.60 -4.14 -10.83
N PHE A 57 -13.90 -3.02 -10.59
CA PHE A 57 -14.47 -1.86 -9.90
C PHE A 57 -15.29 -0.94 -10.82
N ASP A 58 -15.30 -1.18 -12.13
CA ASP A 58 -16.13 -0.46 -13.10
C ASP A 58 -17.51 -1.07 -13.28
N ASN A 59 -17.70 -2.31 -12.82
CA ASN A 59 -18.95 -3.05 -12.97
C ASN A 59 -19.80 -3.00 -11.70
N PRO A 60 -20.88 -2.20 -11.66
CA PRO A 60 -21.75 -2.09 -10.49
C PRO A 60 -22.40 -3.42 -10.07
N SER A 61 -22.67 -4.31 -11.02
CA SER A 61 -23.29 -5.62 -10.72
C SER A 61 -22.33 -6.53 -9.98
N SER A 62 -21.03 -6.53 -10.33
CA SER A 62 -20.00 -7.32 -9.64
C SER A 62 -19.73 -6.76 -8.24
N LEU A 63 -19.70 -5.42 -8.08
CA LEU A 63 -19.59 -4.78 -6.77
C LEU A 63 -20.79 -5.13 -5.88
N LYS A 64 -22.02 -5.03 -6.40
CA LYS A 64 -23.23 -5.40 -5.67
C LYS A 64 -23.22 -6.87 -5.24
N ALA A 65 -22.79 -7.78 -6.11
CA ALA A 65 -22.68 -9.20 -5.78
C ALA A 65 -21.68 -9.45 -4.66
N ALA A 66 -20.46 -8.90 -4.77
CA ALA A 66 -19.40 -9.06 -3.78
C ALA A 66 -19.74 -8.39 -2.43
N MET A 67 -20.55 -7.31 -2.45
CA MET A 67 -21.00 -6.60 -1.26
C MET A 67 -22.17 -7.31 -0.54
N GLY A 68 -22.80 -8.31 -1.18
CA GLY A 68 -23.96 -9.02 -0.62
C GLY A 68 -23.65 -9.65 0.74
N GLY A 69 -24.31 -9.13 1.81
CA GLY A 69 -24.10 -9.57 3.19
C GLY A 69 -22.78 -9.13 3.84
N ALA A 70 -21.97 -8.31 3.17
CA ALA A 70 -20.78 -7.74 3.77
C ALA A 70 -21.17 -6.76 4.91
N THR A 71 -20.38 -6.80 5.98
CA THR A 71 -20.53 -5.90 7.14
C THR A 71 -19.32 -4.98 7.31
N ALA A 72 -18.23 -5.29 6.62
CA ALA A 72 -17.00 -4.49 6.61
C ALA A 72 -16.39 -4.45 5.20
N VAL A 73 -15.64 -3.38 4.92
CA VAL A 73 -14.90 -3.18 3.66
C VAL A 73 -13.45 -2.84 3.96
N PHE A 74 -12.52 -3.52 3.30
CA PHE A 74 -11.15 -3.04 3.15
C PHE A 74 -10.97 -2.44 1.75
N LEU A 75 -10.74 -1.14 1.70
CA LEU A 75 -10.57 -0.35 0.49
C LEU A 75 -9.09 -0.17 0.20
N ASN A 76 -8.61 -0.77 -0.88
CA ASN A 76 -7.23 -0.64 -1.37
C ASN A 76 -7.25 -0.63 -2.89
N ILE A 77 -6.88 0.48 -3.50
CA ILE A 77 -6.91 0.72 -4.94
C ILE A 77 -5.52 1.12 -5.39
N LEU A 78 -5.13 0.66 -6.57
CA LEU A 78 -3.85 1.01 -7.17
C LEU A 78 -4.01 2.31 -7.97
N PRO A 79 -3.18 3.35 -7.72
CA PRO A 79 -3.13 4.53 -8.56
C PRO A 79 -2.63 4.19 -9.97
N VAL A 80 -3.16 4.87 -10.99
CA VAL A 80 -2.84 4.65 -12.40
C VAL A 80 -2.36 5.96 -13.02
N SER A 81 -1.07 6.07 -13.32
CA SER A 81 -0.48 7.30 -13.87
C SER A 81 -0.95 7.66 -15.29
N SER A 82 -1.39 6.69 -16.08
CA SER A 82 -1.97 6.92 -17.40
C SER A 82 -3.44 7.37 -17.37
N ASP A 83 -4.10 7.27 -16.21
CA ASP A 83 -5.47 7.73 -15.96
C ASP A 83 -5.55 8.17 -14.50
N THR A 84 -5.15 9.39 -14.22
CA THR A 84 -4.98 9.94 -12.89
C THR A 84 -6.27 10.01 -12.05
N ASN A 85 -7.43 10.03 -12.72
CA ASN A 85 -8.74 10.02 -12.04
C ASN A 85 -9.23 8.61 -11.70
N ARG A 86 -8.61 7.57 -12.25
CA ARG A 86 -9.10 6.18 -12.13
C ARG A 86 -9.22 5.71 -10.69
N GLU A 87 -8.25 6.05 -9.87
CA GLU A 87 -8.26 5.67 -8.45
C GLU A 87 -9.47 6.26 -7.71
N VAL A 88 -9.76 7.54 -7.93
CA VAL A 88 -10.89 8.26 -7.33
C VAL A 88 -12.22 7.69 -7.82
N ILE A 89 -12.34 7.42 -9.13
CA ILE A 89 -13.55 6.80 -9.71
C ILE A 89 -13.81 5.43 -9.09
N HIS A 90 -12.80 4.58 -9.00
CA HIS A 90 -12.93 3.26 -8.40
C HIS A 90 -13.29 3.35 -6.90
N ALA A 91 -12.65 4.26 -6.15
CA ALA A 91 -12.98 4.48 -4.75
C ALA A 91 -14.45 4.89 -4.59
N LYS A 92 -14.90 5.84 -5.40
CA LYS A 92 -16.30 6.29 -5.41
C LYS A 92 -17.26 5.14 -5.69
N ASN A 93 -17.01 4.34 -6.73
CA ASN A 93 -17.86 3.18 -7.08
C ASN A 93 -17.99 2.19 -5.92
N ILE A 94 -16.89 1.91 -5.23
CA ILE A 94 -16.86 0.98 -4.09
C ILE A 94 -17.58 1.60 -2.88
N ILE A 95 -17.33 2.87 -2.56
CA ILE A 95 -17.97 3.57 -1.43
C ILE A 95 -19.48 3.67 -1.67
N ASP A 96 -19.92 4.03 -2.87
CA ASP A 96 -21.34 4.09 -3.23
C ASP A 96 -22.01 2.72 -3.10
N ALA A 97 -21.38 1.66 -3.58
CA ALA A 97 -21.86 0.28 -3.42
C ALA A 97 -21.91 -0.12 -1.93
N THR A 98 -20.93 0.32 -1.15
CA THR A 98 -20.87 0.09 0.30
C THR A 98 -22.07 0.74 1.01
N ILE A 99 -22.34 2.01 0.72
CA ILE A 99 -23.49 2.75 1.28
C ILE A 99 -24.80 2.11 0.83
N ALA A 100 -24.94 1.79 -0.47
CA ALA A 100 -26.13 1.19 -1.04
C ALA A 100 -26.44 -0.21 -0.48
N SER A 101 -25.44 -0.93 0.04
CA SER A 101 -25.64 -2.25 0.65
C SER A 101 -26.52 -2.19 1.91
N GLY A 102 -26.46 -1.08 2.65
CA GLY A 102 -27.16 -0.88 3.92
C GLY A 102 -26.73 -1.81 5.07
N THR A 103 -25.75 -2.72 4.83
CA THR A 103 -25.30 -3.72 5.81
C THR A 103 -23.91 -3.44 6.34
N VAL A 104 -23.09 -2.68 5.60
CA VAL A 104 -21.72 -2.35 5.99
C VAL A 104 -21.69 -1.29 7.07
N THR A 105 -21.02 -1.61 8.16
CA THR A 105 -20.84 -0.70 9.31
C THR A 105 -19.41 -0.27 9.51
N THR A 106 -18.47 -0.86 8.80
CA THR A 106 -17.02 -0.60 8.97
C THR A 106 -16.32 -0.45 7.61
N ILE A 107 -15.54 0.60 7.44
CA ILE A 107 -14.66 0.79 6.29
C ILE A 107 -13.23 1.08 6.75
N VAL A 108 -12.27 0.37 6.17
CA VAL A 108 -10.84 0.58 6.40
C VAL A 108 -10.19 0.90 5.05
N TYR A 109 -9.58 2.06 4.94
CA TYR A 109 -8.91 2.50 3.71
C TYR A 109 -7.39 2.46 3.86
N SER A 110 -6.69 1.88 2.87
CA SER A 110 -5.24 1.98 2.75
C SER A 110 -4.86 3.13 1.82
N SER A 111 -4.47 4.25 2.42
CA SER A 111 -3.99 5.48 1.80
C SER A 111 -2.47 5.47 1.64
N VAL A 112 -1.79 6.56 2.02
CA VAL A 112 -0.33 6.72 2.10
C VAL A 112 0.02 7.75 3.17
N THR A 113 1.16 7.61 3.84
CA THR A 113 1.72 8.65 4.73
C THR A 113 1.80 9.99 4.00
N MET A 114 1.55 11.07 4.70
CA MET A 114 1.50 12.46 4.20
C MET A 114 0.28 12.79 3.33
N ALA A 115 -0.63 11.86 3.02
CA ALA A 115 -1.90 12.19 2.38
C ALA A 115 -2.69 13.21 3.22
N GLY A 116 -3.32 14.18 2.55
CA GLY A 116 -4.04 15.28 3.20
C GLY A 116 -3.14 16.38 3.81
N ARG A 117 -1.82 16.23 3.72
CA ARG A 117 -0.82 17.25 4.15
C ARG A 117 0.00 17.81 2.99
N HIS A 118 -0.40 17.51 1.77
CA HIS A 118 0.35 17.89 0.57
C HIS A 118 0.44 19.40 0.36
N GLU A 119 -0.53 20.19 0.84
CA GLU A 119 -0.48 21.64 0.79
C GLU A 119 0.68 22.23 1.64
N GLU A 120 1.21 21.45 2.59
CA GLU A 120 2.37 21.82 3.42
C GLU A 120 3.72 21.52 2.73
N PHE A 121 3.72 20.86 1.56
CA PHE A 121 4.96 20.50 0.87
C PHE A 121 5.67 21.73 0.31
N PRO A 122 7.01 21.77 0.36
CA PRO A 122 7.76 22.85 -0.26
C PRO A 122 7.38 22.99 -1.75
N ASN A 123 7.13 24.22 -2.18
CA ASN A 123 6.76 24.55 -3.56
C ASN A 123 5.45 23.88 -4.07
N TRP A 124 4.55 23.48 -3.18
CA TRP A 124 3.26 22.94 -3.58
C TRP A 124 2.51 23.94 -4.49
N GLY A 125 1.91 23.41 -5.56
CA GLY A 125 1.15 24.19 -6.55
C GLY A 125 0.62 23.30 -7.67
N PRO A 126 -0.06 23.89 -8.68
CA PRO A 126 -0.69 23.14 -9.77
C PRO A 126 0.26 22.26 -10.59
N ASP A 127 1.52 22.68 -10.69
CA ASP A 127 2.55 21.97 -11.45
C ASP A 127 3.45 21.09 -10.54
N TYR A 128 3.03 20.87 -9.29
CA TYR A 128 3.81 20.06 -8.37
C TYR A 128 3.92 18.60 -8.87
N PRO A 129 5.14 18.04 -8.90
CA PRO A 129 5.32 16.65 -9.32
C PRO A 129 4.45 15.70 -8.50
N LEU A 130 3.72 14.79 -9.15
CA LEU A 130 2.79 13.86 -8.49
C LEU A 130 1.61 14.53 -7.76
N ALA A 131 1.25 15.80 -8.06
CA ALA A 131 0.10 16.47 -7.44
C ALA A 131 -1.16 15.60 -7.51
N TRP A 132 -1.46 15.05 -8.71
CA TRP A 132 -2.60 14.14 -8.92
C TRP A 132 -2.63 12.96 -7.94
N TYR A 133 -1.48 12.43 -7.56
CA TYR A 133 -1.38 11.30 -6.63
C TYR A 133 -1.81 11.71 -5.21
N TRP A 134 -1.27 12.83 -4.73
CA TRP A 134 -1.55 13.35 -3.39
C TRP A 134 -2.99 13.81 -3.25
N GLU A 135 -3.49 14.53 -4.26
CA GLU A 135 -4.89 15.00 -4.33
C GLU A 135 -5.87 13.81 -4.37
N SER A 136 -5.59 12.79 -5.18
CA SER A 136 -6.42 11.57 -5.24
C SER A 136 -6.49 10.89 -3.89
N LYS A 137 -5.37 10.71 -3.19
CA LYS A 137 -5.35 10.11 -1.85
C LYS A 137 -6.16 10.92 -0.85
N ALA A 138 -5.94 12.23 -0.79
CA ALA A 138 -6.66 13.13 0.10
C ALA A 138 -8.17 13.15 -0.19
N GLN A 139 -8.56 13.14 -1.46
CA GLN A 139 -9.96 13.10 -1.88
C GLN A 139 -10.63 11.79 -1.43
N ILE A 140 -9.96 10.65 -1.59
CA ILE A 140 -10.52 9.35 -1.14
C ILE A 140 -10.63 9.31 0.38
N GLU A 141 -9.64 9.82 1.12
CA GLU A 141 -9.75 9.94 2.58
C GLU A 141 -10.97 10.78 2.99
N SER A 142 -11.20 11.91 2.29
CA SER A 142 -12.38 12.75 2.53
C SER A 142 -13.69 12.01 2.25
N MET A 143 -13.76 11.22 1.16
CA MET A 143 -14.93 10.39 0.87
C MET A 143 -15.17 9.35 1.96
N VAL A 144 -14.13 8.71 2.49
CA VAL A 144 -14.26 7.73 3.58
C VAL A 144 -14.78 8.39 4.85
N ARG A 145 -14.21 9.55 5.26
CA ARG A 145 -14.69 10.31 6.42
C ARG A 145 -16.14 10.77 6.25
N GLY A 146 -16.50 11.21 5.05
CA GLY A 146 -17.86 11.69 4.72
C GLY A 146 -18.87 10.62 4.34
N SER A 147 -18.49 9.34 4.33
CA SER A 147 -19.35 8.24 3.86
C SER A 147 -20.60 7.98 4.70
N GLY A 148 -20.65 8.46 5.94
CA GLY A 148 -21.71 8.14 6.89
C GLY A 148 -21.66 6.71 7.46
N ILE A 149 -20.64 5.92 7.11
CA ILE A 149 -20.41 4.58 7.67
C ILE A 149 -19.99 4.72 9.13
N LYS A 150 -20.57 3.90 9.99
CA LYS A 150 -20.47 4.03 11.45
C LYS A 150 -19.05 4.03 11.98
N TYR A 151 -18.20 3.16 11.45
CA TYR A 151 -16.79 3.02 11.84
C TYR A 151 -15.90 3.16 10.62
N TRP A 152 -14.92 4.04 10.69
CA TRP A 152 -13.93 4.17 9.64
C TRP A 152 -12.50 4.28 10.21
N THR A 153 -11.54 3.73 9.46
CA THR A 153 -10.12 3.80 9.78
C THR A 153 -9.35 4.08 8.50
N ILE A 154 -8.36 4.97 8.56
CA ILE A 154 -7.45 5.27 7.45
C ILE A 154 -6.06 4.80 7.86
N LEU A 155 -5.51 3.86 7.11
CA LEU A 155 -4.15 3.39 7.24
C LEU A 155 -3.28 4.10 6.21
N ARG A 156 -2.19 4.70 6.64
CA ARG A 156 -1.26 5.46 5.80
C ARG A 156 0.10 4.78 5.78
N PRO A 157 0.31 3.75 4.96
CA PRO A 157 1.60 3.08 4.84
C PRO A 157 2.67 4.01 4.28
N ALA A 158 3.89 3.89 4.81
CA ALA A 158 5.10 4.44 4.25
C ALA A 158 5.55 3.62 3.02
N PHE A 159 6.80 3.75 2.59
CA PHE A 159 7.32 3.03 1.42
C PHE A 159 7.30 1.51 1.63
N LEU A 160 6.70 0.79 0.71
CA LEU A 160 6.44 -0.64 0.86
C LEU A 160 7.65 -1.48 0.44
N MET A 161 8.10 -2.39 1.31
CA MET A 161 9.28 -3.23 1.12
C MET A 161 9.23 -4.11 -0.12
N PHE A 162 8.05 -4.49 -0.60
CA PHE A 162 7.94 -5.29 -1.83
C PHE A 162 8.40 -4.53 -3.10
N ASN A 163 8.60 -3.21 -3.02
CA ASN A 163 9.17 -2.44 -4.11
C ASN A 163 10.64 -2.84 -4.42
N TYR A 164 11.32 -3.49 -3.48
CA TYR A 164 12.65 -4.07 -3.69
C TYR A 164 12.61 -5.48 -4.28
N LEU A 165 11.44 -6.07 -4.52
CA LEU A 165 11.25 -7.40 -5.07
C LEU A 165 10.61 -7.35 -6.47
N LEU A 166 10.84 -8.41 -7.28
CA LEU A 166 10.19 -8.52 -8.59
C LEU A 166 8.66 -8.69 -8.44
N PRO A 167 7.86 -8.17 -9.38
CA PRO A 167 8.28 -7.39 -10.57
C PRO A 167 8.52 -5.91 -10.29
N LYS A 168 8.21 -5.41 -9.08
CA LYS A 168 8.27 -3.97 -8.76
C LYS A 168 9.70 -3.41 -8.81
N ALA A 169 10.69 -4.17 -8.38
CA ALA A 169 12.09 -3.74 -8.44
C ALA A 169 12.54 -3.39 -9.87
N SER A 170 12.07 -4.12 -10.89
CA SER A 170 12.38 -3.82 -12.30
C SER A 170 11.86 -2.46 -12.76
N TYR A 171 10.83 -1.94 -12.11
CA TYR A 171 10.29 -0.61 -12.38
C TYR A 171 10.92 0.44 -11.46
N MET A 172 10.92 0.18 -10.15
CA MET A 172 11.38 1.16 -9.15
C MET A 172 12.88 1.38 -9.16
N PHE A 173 13.65 0.30 -9.37
CA PHE A 173 15.10 0.27 -9.30
C PHE A 173 15.66 -0.64 -10.41
N PRO A 174 15.54 -0.26 -11.70
CA PRO A 174 15.90 -1.12 -12.83
C PRO A 174 17.37 -1.55 -12.80
N ASP A 175 18.27 -0.66 -12.37
CA ASP A 175 19.70 -0.94 -12.30
C ASP A 175 20.07 -1.88 -11.14
N LEU A 176 19.22 -2.04 -10.14
CA LEU A 176 19.37 -3.06 -9.10
C LEU A 176 19.27 -4.46 -9.70
N VAL A 177 18.38 -4.64 -10.68
CA VAL A 177 18.18 -5.93 -11.37
C VAL A 177 19.33 -6.21 -12.32
N ARG A 178 19.79 -5.22 -13.10
CA ARG A 178 20.94 -5.26 -13.98
C ARG A 178 21.50 -3.86 -14.17
N PRO A 179 22.77 -3.60 -13.91
CA PRO A 179 23.91 -4.48 -13.60
C PRO A 179 24.18 -4.73 -12.09
N ARG A 180 23.20 -4.72 -11.23
CA ARG A 180 23.29 -4.77 -9.77
C ARG A 180 23.90 -3.48 -9.18
N ALA A 181 23.47 -2.37 -9.75
CA ALA A 181 23.76 -1.04 -9.24
C ALA A 181 22.51 -0.45 -8.60
N PHE A 182 22.60 -0.03 -7.37
CA PHE A 182 21.49 0.73 -6.75
C PHE A 182 21.70 2.20 -7.09
N LEU A 183 21.33 2.56 -8.34
CA LEU A 183 21.42 3.93 -8.88
C LEU A 183 20.12 4.68 -8.59
N MET A 184 20.22 5.88 -8.03
CA MET A 184 19.06 6.62 -7.54
C MET A 184 19.28 8.13 -7.47
N ALA A 185 18.17 8.87 -7.37
CA ALA A 185 18.15 10.29 -7.10
C ALA A 185 18.00 10.64 -5.59
N TYR A 186 17.98 9.64 -4.70
CA TYR A 186 18.08 9.92 -3.27
C TYR A 186 19.41 10.57 -2.92
N LYS A 187 19.42 11.45 -1.93
CA LYS A 187 20.66 11.91 -1.31
C LYS A 187 21.23 10.80 -0.43
N PRO A 188 22.56 10.70 -0.26
CA PRO A 188 23.17 9.68 0.60
C PRO A 188 22.61 9.64 2.03
N THR A 189 22.14 10.79 2.53
CA THR A 189 21.60 10.97 3.88
C THR A 189 20.09 10.80 3.97
N THR A 190 19.38 10.64 2.87
CA THR A 190 17.93 10.46 2.86
C THR A 190 17.55 9.15 3.56
N ALA A 191 16.84 9.26 4.67
CA ALA A 191 16.33 8.10 5.39
C ALA A 191 14.89 7.82 4.94
N MET A 192 14.68 6.70 4.27
CA MET A 192 13.37 6.28 3.80
C MET A 192 12.67 5.43 4.86
N THR A 193 11.51 5.89 5.31
CA THR A 193 10.66 5.08 6.18
C THR A 193 9.98 3.98 5.37
N ILE A 194 10.08 2.76 5.84
CA ILE A 194 9.64 1.56 5.14
C ILE A 194 8.66 0.72 5.96
N LEU A 195 7.88 -0.11 5.26
CA LEU A 195 6.86 -0.99 5.86
C LEU A 195 6.70 -2.28 5.05
N ASP A 196 6.56 -3.43 5.72
CA ASP A 196 6.05 -4.65 5.09
C ASP A 196 4.55 -4.46 4.76
N GLY A 197 4.16 -4.68 3.50
CA GLY A 197 2.75 -4.62 3.09
C GLY A 197 1.86 -5.62 3.84
N SER A 198 2.41 -6.68 4.42
CA SER A 198 1.65 -7.61 5.26
C SER A 198 1.25 -7.02 6.60
N ASP A 199 1.97 -6.03 7.10
CA ASP A 199 1.63 -5.34 8.34
C ASP A 199 0.41 -4.42 8.16
N VAL A 200 0.19 -3.86 6.96
CA VAL A 200 -1.09 -3.21 6.62
C VAL A 200 -2.25 -4.18 6.82
N GLY A 201 -2.08 -5.45 6.41
CA GLY A 201 -3.10 -6.49 6.61
C GLY A 201 -3.43 -6.77 8.07
N LYS A 202 -2.42 -6.76 8.96
CA LYS A 202 -2.62 -6.93 10.40
C LYS A 202 -3.45 -5.78 10.99
N PHE A 203 -3.11 -4.54 10.66
CA PHE A 203 -3.86 -3.35 11.11
C PHE A 203 -5.28 -3.33 10.54
N ALA A 204 -5.44 -3.63 9.25
CA ALA A 204 -6.76 -3.68 8.62
C ALA A 204 -7.65 -4.75 9.24
N ALA A 205 -7.11 -5.94 9.50
CA ALA A 205 -7.85 -7.01 10.16
C ALA A 205 -8.24 -6.62 11.59
N ALA A 206 -7.34 -6.04 12.38
CA ALA A 206 -7.63 -5.55 13.72
C ALA A 206 -8.75 -4.50 13.71
N ALA A 207 -8.68 -3.51 12.81
CA ALA A 207 -9.70 -2.47 12.66
C ALA A 207 -11.07 -3.02 12.22
N ILE A 208 -11.11 -4.11 11.45
CA ILE A 208 -12.36 -4.78 11.06
C ILE A 208 -12.93 -5.64 12.19
N VAL A 209 -12.08 -6.30 12.97
CA VAL A 209 -12.50 -7.19 14.06
C VAL A 209 -12.94 -6.37 15.30
N GLU A 210 -12.24 -5.28 15.59
CA GLU A 210 -12.50 -4.41 16.73
C GLU A 210 -12.80 -2.96 16.29
N PRO A 211 -13.86 -2.73 15.49
CA PRO A 211 -14.06 -1.45 14.80
C PRO A 211 -14.21 -0.24 15.75
N SER A 212 -14.71 -0.44 16.96
CA SER A 212 -14.83 0.63 17.95
C SER A 212 -13.49 1.11 18.49
N ALA A 213 -12.48 0.22 18.57
CA ALA A 213 -11.15 0.55 19.05
C ALA A 213 -10.31 1.33 18.03
N TYR A 214 -10.67 1.23 16.74
CA TYR A 214 -9.97 1.88 15.64
C TYR A 214 -10.79 2.98 14.96
N ASN A 215 -11.98 3.29 15.49
CA ASN A 215 -12.88 4.25 14.86
C ASN A 215 -12.28 5.66 14.80
N MET A 216 -12.33 6.26 13.63
CA MET A 216 -11.79 7.61 13.35
C MET A 216 -10.25 7.70 13.53
N HIS A 217 -9.55 6.56 13.53
CA HIS A 217 -8.12 6.56 13.57
C HIS A 217 -7.52 6.76 12.16
N GLU A 218 -6.55 7.65 12.09
CA GLU A 218 -5.67 7.86 10.93
C GLU A 218 -4.27 7.47 11.37
N ILE A 219 -3.75 6.38 10.81
CA ILE A 219 -2.57 5.70 11.34
C ILE A 219 -1.47 5.71 10.29
N ASP A 220 -0.44 6.52 10.49
CA ASP A 220 0.77 6.48 9.68
C ASP A 220 1.58 5.23 10.05
N LEU A 221 1.81 4.35 9.07
CA LEU A 221 2.44 3.05 9.26
C LEU A 221 3.86 3.00 8.69
N GLY A 222 4.82 2.71 9.54
CA GLY A 222 6.22 2.50 9.20
C GLY A 222 6.91 1.72 10.32
N VAL A 223 8.02 1.06 10.04
CA VAL A 223 8.73 0.26 11.05
C VAL A 223 10.08 0.85 11.40
N GLU A 224 10.79 1.37 10.44
CA GLU A 224 12.12 1.97 10.57
C GLU A 224 12.42 2.86 9.37
N SER A 225 13.40 3.77 9.55
CA SER A 225 13.89 4.62 8.46
C SER A 225 15.33 4.24 8.13
N LEU A 226 15.60 3.92 6.87
CA LEU A 226 16.90 3.42 6.40
C LEU A 226 17.45 4.31 5.29
N THR A 227 18.73 4.60 5.38
CA THR A 227 19.49 5.27 4.31
C THR A 227 19.75 4.31 3.14
N PRO A 228 20.07 4.82 1.93
CA PRO A 228 20.47 3.98 0.80
C PRO A 228 21.58 2.98 1.13
N ALA A 229 22.58 3.41 1.89
CA ALA A 229 23.69 2.54 2.30
C ALA A 229 23.23 1.40 3.22
N GLU A 230 22.28 1.65 4.12
CA GLU A 230 21.72 0.63 4.99
C GLU A 230 20.84 -0.36 4.22
N ILE A 231 20.05 0.11 3.26
CA ILE A 231 19.26 -0.75 2.36
C ILE A 231 20.17 -1.68 1.55
N VAL A 232 21.23 -1.13 0.92
CA VAL A 232 22.21 -1.91 0.15
C VAL A 232 22.90 -2.93 1.04
N ARG A 233 23.31 -2.54 2.25
CA ARG A 233 23.94 -3.45 3.22
C ARG A 233 23.05 -4.67 3.51
N GLU A 234 21.76 -4.47 3.77
CA GLU A 234 20.84 -5.56 4.06
C GLU A 234 20.55 -6.44 2.83
N LEU A 235 20.36 -5.84 1.65
CA LEU A 235 20.20 -6.58 0.39
C LEU A 235 21.45 -7.42 0.08
N SER A 236 22.66 -6.86 0.24
CA SER A 236 23.93 -7.58 0.05
C SER A 236 24.10 -8.70 1.07
N ARG A 237 23.75 -8.45 2.34
CA ARG A 237 23.83 -9.45 3.41
C ARG A 237 22.98 -10.69 3.10
N VAL A 238 21.72 -10.47 2.69
CA VAL A 238 20.76 -11.57 2.44
C VAL A 238 21.10 -12.30 1.14
N SER A 239 21.49 -11.57 0.09
CA SER A 239 21.78 -12.15 -1.21
C SER A 239 23.18 -12.77 -1.33
N GLY A 240 24.14 -12.31 -0.50
CA GLY A 240 25.55 -12.64 -0.67
C GLY A 240 26.18 -12.00 -1.92
N LYS A 241 25.52 -10.98 -2.50
CA LYS A 241 25.97 -10.28 -3.70
C LYS A 241 26.50 -8.89 -3.37
N ASP A 242 27.51 -8.48 -4.10
CA ASP A 242 27.97 -7.10 -4.06
C ASP A 242 27.04 -6.21 -4.89
N ILE A 243 26.55 -5.11 -4.29
CA ILE A 243 25.65 -4.16 -4.92
C ILE A 243 26.36 -2.80 -4.91
N SER A 244 26.61 -2.26 -6.11
CA SER A 244 27.17 -0.92 -6.25
C SER A 244 26.14 0.14 -5.89
N LEU A 245 26.42 0.99 -4.89
CA LEU A 245 25.59 2.14 -4.56
C LEU A 245 26.04 3.35 -5.37
N GLN A 246 25.12 3.92 -6.15
CA GLN A 246 25.39 5.04 -7.04
C GLN A 246 24.29 6.09 -6.96
N PHE A 247 24.65 7.34 -7.22
CA PHE A 247 23.70 8.45 -7.19
C PHE A 247 23.81 9.24 -8.49
N TYR A 248 22.67 9.67 -9.02
CA TYR A 248 22.64 10.66 -10.10
C TYR A 248 23.24 11.98 -9.59
N ASN A 249 23.93 12.71 -10.46
CA ASN A 249 24.33 14.09 -10.16
C ASN A 249 23.10 15.03 -10.26
N GLU A 250 23.22 16.27 -9.76
CA GLU A 250 22.13 17.24 -9.70
C GLU A 250 21.51 17.50 -11.09
N LYS A 251 22.34 17.66 -12.12
CA LYS A 251 21.87 17.90 -13.49
C LYS A 251 21.09 16.71 -14.04
N GLU A 252 21.55 15.49 -13.82
CA GLU A 252 20.84 14.27 -14.21
C GLU A 252 19.49 14.16 -13.49
N VAL A 253 19.44 14.49 -12.20
CA VAL A 253 18.18 14.51 -11.43
C VAL A 253 17.22 15.52 -12.01
N GLU A 254 17.65 16.76 -12.28
CA GLU A 254 16.82 17.80 -12.87
C GLU A 254 16.24 17.36 -14.22
N GLU A 255 17.06 16.81 -15.13
CA GLU A 255 16.63 16.35 -16.44
C GLU A 255 15.66 15.16 -16.35
N LEU A 256 15.95 14.16 -15.52
CA LEU A 256 15.13 12.96 -15.39
C LEU A 256 13.80 13.26 -14.68
N ALA A 257 13.76 14.16 -13.70
CA ALA A 257 12.56 14.52 -12.97
C ALA A 257 11.49 15.18 -13.86
N LEU A 258 11.84 15.68 -15.05
CA LEU A 258 10.85 16.24 -15.99
C LEU A 258 9.84 15.19 -16.49
N THR A 259 10.24 13.93 -16.58
CA THR A 259 9.41 12.88 -17.21
C THR A 259 9.33 11.56 -16.46
N ASP A 260 10.23 11.31 -15.50
CA ASP A 260 10.29 10.05 -14.77
C ASP A 260 9.66 10.16 -13.38
N LEU A 261 8.47 9.57 -13.24
CA LEU A 261 7.72 9.54 -11.97
C LEU A 261 8.51 8.91 -10.81
N ARG A 262 9.44 8.00 -11.10
CA ARG A 262 10.29 7.37 -10.07
C ARG A 262 11.25 8.40 -9.49
N ILE A 263 11.88 9.17 -10.37
CA ILE A 263 12.82 10.23 -9.98
C ILE A 263 12.07 11.34 -9.24
N GLN A 264 10.88 11.75 -9.73
CA GLN A 264 10.01 12.69 -9.01
C GLN A 264 9.70 12.21 -7.59
N SER A 265 9.35 10.92 -7.44
CA SER A 265 9.09 10.33 -6.12
C SER A 265 10.33 10.32 -5.22
N GLN A 266 11.52 10.10 -5.77
CA GLN A 266 12.77 10.12 -5.03
C GLN A 266 13.15 11.54 -4.62
N VAL A 267 12.95 12.54 -5.48
CA VAL A 267 13.14 13.96 -5.16
C VAL A 267 12.18 14.37 -4.04
N TRP A 268 10.89 14.02 -4.14
CA TRP A 268 9.93 14.23 -3.07
C TRP A 268 10.37 13.60 -1.75
N THR A 269 10.93 12.40 -1.79
CA THR A 269 11.41 11.72 -0.57
C THR A 269 12.61 12.46 0.05
N ASN A 270 13.46 13.10 -0.76
CA ASN A 270 14.57 13.91 -0.26
C ASN A 270 14.10 15.18 0.47
N GLU A 271 12.98 15.74 0.06
CA GLU A 271 12.46 17.03 0.55
C GLU A 271 11.45 16.87 1.69
N VAL A 272 10.55 15.93 1.54
CA VAL A 272 9.41 15.70 2.46
C VAL A 272 9.55 14.35 3.16
N GLY A 273 9.60 13.28 2.38
CA GLY A 273 9.71 11.90 2.84
C GLY A 273 8.49 11.37 3.58
N TYR A 274 8.53 10.09 3.90
CA TYR A 274 7.46 9.40 4.64
C TYR A 274 7.64 9.65 6.15
N GLN A 275 6.86 10.55 6.73
CA GLN A 275 6.96 10.91 8.14
C GLN A 275 6.05 10.00 8.98
N VAL A 276 6.63 9.23 9.88
CA VAL A 276 5.92 8.35 10.81
C VAL A 276 6.39 8.60 12.22
N ASN A 277 5.46 8.83 13.14
CA ASN A 277 5.75 8.85 14.55
C ASN A 277 5.70 7.41 15.11
N PHE A 278 6.84 6.76 15.18
CA PHE A 278 6.93 5.36 15.65
C PHE A 278 6.38 5.18 17.07
N LYS A 279 6.48 6.19 17.93
CA LYS A 279 5.95 6.14 19.30
C LYS A 279 4.41 6.06 19.33
N GLU A 280 3.74 6.67 18.35
CA GLU A 280 2.28 6.56 18.23
C GLU A 280 1.84 5.15 17.85
N LEU A 281 2.69 4.38 17.16
CA LEU A 281 2.39 2.99 16.81
C LEU A 281 2.48 2.03 18.00
N GLU A 282 3.19 2.38 19.05
CA GLU A 282 3.28 1.57 20.28
C GLU A 282 1.92 1.41 21.00
N LYS A 283 0.93 2.25 20.69
CA LYS A 283 -0.45 2.11 21.20
C LYS A 283 -1.17 0.88 20.67
N TYR A 284 -0.71 0.34 19.55
CA TYR A 284 -1.32 -0.80 18.90
C TYR A 284 -0.53 -2.07 19.22
N PRO A 285 -1.17 -3.15 19.71
CA PRO A 285 -0.48 -4.40 20.08
C PRO A 285 -0.14 -5.24 18.84
N ILE A 286 0.42 -4.59 17.80
CA ILE A 286 0.74 -5.20 16.52
C ILE A 286 2.24 -5.10 16.27
N ARG A 287 2.91 -6.25 16.22
CA ARG A 287 4.34 -6.30 15.89
C ARG A 287 4.54 -6.06 14.41
N LEU A 288 5.37 -5.07 14.09
CA LEU A 288 5.79 -4.75 12.73
C LEU A 288 7.04 -5.55 12.34
N THR A 289 7.14 -5.83 11.05
CA THR A 289 8.22 -6.63 10.44
C THR A 289 9.35 -5.70 10.01
N ARG A 290 10.55 -5.86 10.56
CA ARG A 290 11.72 -5.09 10.15
C ARG A 290 12.25 -5.53 8.79
N PHE A 291 12.99 -4.64 8.12
CA PHE A 291 13.50 -4.89 6.77
C PHE A 291 14.39 -6.13 6.68
N ALA A 292 15.30 -6.29 7.62
CA ALA A 292 16.15 -7.48 7.70
C ALA A 292 15.33 -8.78 7.79
N GLU A 293 14.28 -8.80 8.62
CA GLU A 293 13.38 -9.95 8.76
C GLU A 293 12.58 -10.20 7.48
N TYR A 294 12.09 -9.10 6.86
CA TYR A 294 11.38 -9.16 5.59
C TYR A 294 12.23 -9.79 4.49
N LEU A 295 13.46 -9.34 4.32
CA LEU A 295 14.38 -9.88 3.32
C LEU A 295 14.74 -11.34 3.54
N GLU A 296 14.93 -11.77 4.80
CA GLU A 296 15.18 -13.19 5.10
C GLU A 296 13.95 -14.06 4.77
N LYS A 297 12.76 -13.61 5.11
CA LYS A 297 11.50 -14.29 4.75
C LYS A 297 11.32 -14.42 3.24
N HIS A 298 11.80 -13.44 2.47
CA HIS A 298 11.70 -13.35 1.02
C HIS A 298 13.04 -13.60 0.30
N ARG A 299 13.93 -14.37 0.92
CA ARG A 299 15.29 -14.58 0.43
C ARG A 299 15.33 -15.09 -1.02
N GLU A 300 14.44 -16.00 -1.40
CA GLU A 300 14.40 -16.52 -2.77
C GLU A 300 14.04 -15.43 -3.79
N GLU A 301 13.11 -14.55 -3.43
CA GLU A 301 12.70 -13.41 -4.26
C GLU A 301 13.83 -12.38 -4.37
N VAL A 302 14.54 -12.12 -3.28
CA VAL A 302 15.75 -11.24 -3.28
C VAL A 302 16.82 -11.81 -4.22
N LEU A 303 17.07 -13.12 -4.17
CA LEU A 303 18.03 -13.77 -5.06
C LEU A 303 17.63 -13.67 -6.53
N LYS A 304 16.32 -13.69 -6.85
CA LYS A 304 15.83 -13.49 -8.24
C LYS A 304 16.02 -12.06 -8.74
N VAL A 305 15.93 -11.06 -7.85
CA VAL A 305 16.22 -9.66 -8.22
C VAL A 305 17.69 -9.48 -8.61
N LEU A 306 18.57 -10.16 -7.91
CA LEU A 306 20.03 -10.00 -8.00
C LEU A 306 20.73 -11.14 -8.75
N ALA A 307 19.97 -11.89 -9.55
CA ALA A 307 20.45 -13.05 -10.32
C ALA A 307 21.48 -12.69 -11.41
#